data_2547243f0e4c50ac9bae796dfae964ef
#
_entry.id   2547243f0e4c50ac9bae796dfae964ef
#
_cell.length_a   1.000
_cell.length_b   1.000
_cell.length_c   1.000
_cell.angle_alpha   90.00
_cell.angle_beta   90.00
_cell.angle_gamma   90.00
#
_symmetry.space_group_name_H-M   'P 1'
#
loop_
_entity.id
_entity.type
_entity.pdbx_description
1 polymer ?
#
loop_
_entity_poly.entity_id
_entity_poly.type
_entity_poly.pdbx_seq_one_letter_code
_entity_poly.pdbx_strand_id
1 'polypeptide(L)'
;MCIRDRSRLENGILQLSPQEEALKSMLTLAVKETEFKARAKGLELILHDTDEKAYFDSKWTLEAICNILDNALKYTNEGTISLSVTAYEMFVRIDIKDSGIGIKEEELPKIFSRFYRSEDTKNMEGVGIGLYLSRQILSEEGGYIKVSSVYGQGSTFSVFLPKSA
;
A
#
# COMPACT_ATOMS: atom_id res chain seq x y z
N MET A 1 -6.89 -12.08 0.02
CA MET A 1 -7.77 -10.95 0.41
C MET A 1 -9.20 -11.38 0.37
N CYS A 2 -9.97 -11.01 1.35
CA CYS A 2 -11.33 -11.47 1.52
C CYS A 2 -12.33 -10.38 1.10
N ILE A 3 -13.20 -10.70 0.14
CA ILE A 3 -14.25 -9.77 -0.32
C ILE A 3 -15.17 -9.36 0.81
N ARG A 4 -15.43 -10.29 1.74
CA ARG A 4 -16.26 -10.04 2.91
C ARG A 4 -15.67 -8.95 3.80
N ASP A 5 -14.35 -8.94 3.94
CA ASP A 5 -13.66 -7.93 4.74
C ASP A 5 -13.74 -6.55 4.10
N ARG A 6 -13.64 -6.48 2.77
CA ARG A 6 -13.81 -5.23 2.04
C ARG A 6 -15.21 -4.67 2.19
N SER A 7 -16.22 -5.55 2.14
CA SER A 7 -17.60 -5.14 2.32
C SER A 7 -17.83 -4.56 3.72
N ARG A 8 -17.24 -5.18 4.75
CA ARG A 8 -17.32 -4.67 6.11
C ARG A 8 -16.68 -3.29 6.23
N LEU A 9 -15.53 -3.13 5.63
CA LEU A 9 -14.81 -1.86 5.66
C LEU A 9 -15.62 -0.76 4.98
N GLU A 10 -16.18 -1.06 3.82
CA GLU A 10 -17.01 -0.11 3.08
C GLU A 10 -18.25 0.30 3.85
N ASN A 11 -18.81 -0.60 4.63
CA ASN A 11 -20.00 -0.32 5.41
C ASN A 11 -19.72 0.29 6.78
N GLY A 12 -18.46 0.62 7.05
CA GLY A 12 -18.06 1.21 8.31
C GLY A 12 -18.05 0.25 9.48
N ILE A 13 -18.11 -1.06 9.23
CA ILE A 13 -18.11 -2.09 10.27
C ILE A 13 -16.70 -2.66 10.39
N LEU A 14 -15.75 -1.78 10.62
CA LEU A 14 -14.35 -2.20 10.74
C LEU A 14 -13.97 -2.31 12.22
N GLN A 15 -13.52 -3.49 12.63
CA GLN A 15 -12.99 -3.70 13.96
C GLN A 15 -11.53 -4.09 13.86
N LEU A 16 -10.69 -3.22 14.39
CA LEU A 16 -9.25 -3.43 14.40
C LEU A 16 -8.78 -3.87 15.77
N SER A 17 -7.74 -4.68 15.80
CA SER A 17 -7.08 -5.11 17.02
C SER A 17 -5.59 -4.82 16.91
N PRO A 18 -5.17 -3.54 17.01
CA PRO A 18 -3.77 -3.20 16.89
C PRO A 18 -2.95 -3.75 18.04
N GLN A 19 -1.74 -4.20 17.73
CA GLN A 19 -0.78 -4.72 18.69
C GLN A 19 0.62 -4.35 18.23
N GLU A 20 1.59 -4.41 19.13
CA GLU A 20 2.98 -4.23 18.73
C GLU A 20 3.41 -5.44 17.90
N GLU A 21 3.82 -5.21 16.68
CA GLU A 21 4.18 -6.26 15.73
C GLU A 21 5.46 -5.90 14.98
N ALA A 22 6.22 -6.91 14.58
CA ALA A 22 7.39 -6.72 13.72
C ALA A 22 6.94 -6.43 12.29
N LEU A 23 7.45 -5.37 11.70
CA LEU A 23 7.12 -5.01 10.33
C LEU A 23 7.63 -6.03 9.33
N LYS A 24 8.81 -6.61 9.59
CA LYS A 24 9.41 -7.60 8.70
C LYS A 24 8.49 -8.76 8.38
N SER A 25 7.81 -9.29 9.39
CA SER A 25 6.89 -10.43 9.21
C SER A 25 5.73 -10.08 8.29
N MET A 26 5.11 -8.93 8.51
CA MET A 26 3.97 -8.48 7.71
C MET A 26 4.40 -8.15 6.27
N LEU A 27 5.53 -7.44 6.12
CA LEU A 27 6.03 -7.08 4.79
C LEU A 27 6.47 -8.30 3.98
N THR A 28 7.04 -9.30 4.64
CA THR A 28 7.42 -10.57 3.99
C THR A 28 6.18 -11.27 3.42
N LEU A 29 5.09 -11.28 4.18
CA LEU A 29 3.82 -11.87 3.71
C LEU A 29 3.26 -11.09 2.51
N ALA A 30 3.32 -9.77 2.57
CA ALA A 30 2.85 -8.92 1.46
C ALA A 30 3.63 -9.22 0.18
N VAL A 31 4.95 -9.33 0.29
CA VAL A 31 5.82 -9.65 -0.85
C VAL A 31 5.47 -11.03 -1.41
N LYS A 32 5.28 -12.02 -0.55
CA LYS A 32 4.92 -13.37 -0.99
C LYS A 32 3.61 -13.39 -1.77
N GLU A 33 2.61 -12.65 -1.30
CA GLU A 33 1.30 -12.61 -1.96
C GLU A 33 1.34 -11.94 -3.33
N THR A 34 2.31 -11.04 -3.55
CA THR A 34 2.40 -10.29 -4.81
C THR A 34 3.52 -10.78 -5.73
N GLU A 35 4.41 -11.63 -5.23
CA GLU A 35 5.59 -12.07 -5.97
C GLU A 35 5.27 -12.73 -7.32
N PHE A 36 4.25 -13.56 -7.36
CA PHE A 36 3.86 -14.24 -8.60
C PHE A 36 3.47 -13.25 -9.68
N LYS A 37 2.68 -12.24 -9.32
CA LYS A 37 2.25 -11.20 -10.27
C LYS A 37 3.43 -10.38 -10.77
N ALA A 38 4.37 -10.06 -9.87
CA ALA A 38 5.56 -9.31 -10.24
C ALA A 38 6.40 -10.09 -11.24
N ARG A 39 6.62 -11.39 -11.00
CA ARG A 39 7.37 -12.25 -11.92
C ARG A 39 6.70 -12.35 -13.27
N ALA A 40 5.38 -12.47 -13.28
CA ALA A 40 4.63 -12.57 -14.53
C ALA A 40 4.83 -11.33 -15.41
N LYS A 41 5.11 -10.18 -14.83
CA LYS A 41 5.39 -8.93 -15.55
C LYS A 41 6.90 -8.69 -15.73
N GLY A 42 7.75 -9.56 -15.22
CA GLY A 42 9.20 -9.38 -15.29
C GLY A 42 9.71 -8.27 -14.37
N LEU A 43 8.96 -7.96 -13.30
CA LEU A 43 9.36 -6.93 -12.34
C LEU A 43 10.18 -7.50 -11.21
N GLU A 44 11.13 -6.72 -10.72
CA GLU A 44 11.91 -7.06 -9.54
C GLU A 44 11.23 -6.46 -8.32
N LEU A 45 10.94 -7.30 -7.34
CA LEU A 45 10.30 -6.89 -6.09
C LEU A 45 11.33 -7.00 -4.97
N ILE A 46 11.71 -5.87 -4.39
CA ILE A 46 12.80 -5.77 -3.42
C ILE A 46 12.24 -5.39 -2.05
N LEU A 47 12.52 -6.21 -1.05
CA LEU A 47 12.19 -5.90 0.34
C LEU A 47 13.49 -5.64 1.10
N HIS A 48 13.69 -4.41 1.54
CA HIS A 48 14.84 -4.05 2.37
C HIS A 48 14.61 -4.55 3.80
N ASP A 49 15.66 -5.11 4.41
CA ASP A 49 15.55 -5.65 5.75
C ASP A 49 15.27 -4.55 6.79
N THR A 50 14.55 -4.92 7.85
CA THR A 50 14.22 -4.00 8.93
C THR A 50 14.00 -4.76 10.22
N ASP A 51 14.41 -4.16 11.35
CA ASP A 51 14.15 -4.68 12.69
C ASP A 51 13.06 -3.86 13.39
N GLU A 52 12.47 -2.88 12.70
CA GLU A 52 11.51 -2.00 13.29
C GLU A 52 10.18 -2.68 13.61
N LYS A 53 9.56 -2.20 14.68
CA LYS A 53 8.24 -2.62 15.13
C LYS A 53 7.32 -1.41 15.11
N ALA A 54 6.03 -1.67 14.98
CA ALA A 54 5.02 -0.62 15.02
C ALA A 54 3.77 -1.19 15.68
N TYR A 55 2.81 -0.31 15.93
CA TYR A 55 1.55 -0.68 16.57
C TYR A 55 0.46 -0.71 15.49
N PHE A 56 0.02 -1.90 15.10
CA PHE A 56 -0.93 -2.06 14.01
C PHE A 56 -1.65 -3.40 14.09
N ASP A 57 -2.76 -3.51 13.35
CA ASP A 57 -3.48 -4.77 13.17
C ASP A 57 -2.84 -5.51 12.00
N SER A 58 -2.20 -6.64 12.27
CA SER A 58 -1.43 -7.35 11.25
C SER A 58 -2.27 -7.80 10.06
N LYS A 59 -3.53 -8.16 10.30
CA LYS A 59 -4.43 -8.60 9.22
C LYS A 59 -4.84 -7.46 8.31
N TRP A 60 -5.32 -6.35 8.90
CA TRP A 60 -5.82 -5.22 8.11
C TRP A 60 -4.70 -4.43 7.47
N THR A 61 -3.58 -4.27 8.16
CA THR A 61 -2.43 -3.56 7.58
C THR A 61 -1.83 -4.35 6.42
N LEU A 62 -1.79 -5.69 6.53
CA LEU A 62 -1.37 -6.54 5.41
C LEU A 62 -2.26 -6.29 4.18
N GLU A 63 -3.58 -6.22 4.40
CA GLU A 63 -4.55 -5.91 3.35
C GLU A 63 -4.23 -4.56 2.69
N ALA A 64 -3.99 -3.53 3.51
CA ALA A 64 -3.65 -2.20 3.01
C ALA A 64 -2.37 -2.21 2.18
N ILE A 65 -1.32 -2.87 2.67
CA ILE A 65 -0.04 -2.95 1.97
C ILE A 65 -0.20 -3.71 0.64
N CYS A 66 -0.93 -4.82 0.65
CA CYS A 66 -1.17 -5.59 -0.57
C CYS A 66 -1.93 -4.78 -1.61
N ASN A 67 -2.90 -3.97 -1.19
CA ASN A 67 -3.62 -3.08 -2.11
C ASN A 67 -2.68 -2.06 -2.75
N ILE A 68 -1.76 -1.51 -1.97
CA ILE A 68 -0.77 -0.54 -2.50
C ILE A 68 0.18 -1.24 -3.46
N LEU A 69 0.64 -2.45 -3.12
CA LEU A 69 1.51 -3.23 -4.00
C LEU A 69 0.81 -3.61 -5.31
N ASP A 70 -0.45 -4.02 -5.23
CA ASP A 70 -1.23 -4.33 -6.44
C ASP A 70 -1.33 -3.11 -7.35
N ASN A 71 -1.51 -1.93 -6.75
CA ASN A 71 -1.54 -0.68 -7.50
C ASN A 71 -0.20 -0.40 -8.16
N ALA A 72 0.90 -0.58 -7.43
CA ALA A 72 2.24 -0.40 -7.97
C ALA A 72 2.49 -1.35 -9.15
N LEU A 73 2.03 -2.59 -9.04
CA LEU A 73 2.15 -3.57 -10.12
C LEU A 73 1.39 -3.14 -11.38
N LYS A 74 0.22 -2.53 -11.21
CA LYS A 74 -0.57 -2.03 -12.36
C LYS A 74 0.15 -0.92 -13.09
N TYR A 75 0.78 0.00 -12.36
CA TYR A 75 1.44 1.17 -12.95
C TYR A 75 2.85 0.89 -13.45
N THR A 76 3.44 -0.26 -13.11
CA THR A 76 4.83 -0.57 -13.48
C THR A 76 4.85 -1.66 -14.53
N ASN A 77 5.37 -1.36 -15.72
CA ASN A 77 5.46 -2.33 -16.80
C ASN A 77 6.83 -3.00 -16.85
N GLU A 78 7.87 -2.30 -16.42
CA GLU A 78 9.22 -2.85 -16.32
C GLU A 78 9.97 -2.10 -15.22
N GLY A 79 10.97 -2.75 -14.64
CA GLY A 79 11.79 -2.16 -13.60
C GLY A 79 11.56 -2.78 -12.24
N THR A 80 11.46 -1.94 -11.20
CA THR A 80 11.47 -2.42 -9.81
C THR A 80 10.37 -1.81 -8.97
N ILE A 81 9.98 -2.57 -7.93
CA ILE A 81 9.12 -2.10 -6.85
C ILE A 81 9.89 -2.43 -5.57
N SER A 82 10.13 -1.43 -4.73
CA SER A 82 10.89 -1.66 -3.50
C SER A 82 10.10 -1.21 -2.28
N LEU A 83 10.32 -1.94 -1.17
CA LEU A 83 9.74 -1.63 0.14
C LEU A 83 10.88 -1.36 1.11
N SER A 84 10.83 -0.25 1.82
CA SER A 84 11.82 0.11 2.82
C SER A 84 11.13 0.75 4.02
N VAL A 85 11.80 0.72 5.17
CA VAL A 85 11.25 1.22 6.43
C VAL A 85 12.20 2.25 7.03
N THR A 86 11.64 3.38 7.48
CA THR A 86 12.37 4.42 8.18
C THR A 86 11.65 4.71 9.49
N ALA A 87 12.39 4.72 10.60
CA ALA A 87 11.83 4.99 11.91
C ALA A 87 11.97 6.47 12.26
N TYR A 88 10.89 7.03 12.78
CA TYR A 88 10.86 8.38 13.35
C TYR A 88 10.47 8.27 14.83
N GLU A 89 10.42 9.40 15.52
CA GLU A 89 10.13 9.39 16.96
C GLU A 89 8.75 8.82 17.27
N MET A 90 7.72 9.26 16.57
CA MET A 90 6.33 8.88 16.84
C MET A 90 5.78 7.84 15.87
N PHE A 91 6.36 7.71 14.69
CA PHE A 91 5.86 6.87 13.62
C PHE A 91 6.97 6.06 12.99
N VAL A 92 6.56 4.98 12.32
CA VAL A 92 7.43 4.24 11.41
C VAL A 92 6.85 4.44 10.02
N ARG A 93 7.70 4.75 9.05
CA ARG A 93 7.28 4.96 7.66
C ARG A 93 7.69 3.78 6.80
N ILE A 94 6.75 3.23 6.07
CA ILE A 94 7.00 2.21 5.06
C ILE A 94 6.88 2.87 3.70
N ASP A 95 7.95 2.88 2.91
CA ASP A 95 7.95 3.43 1.56
C ASP A 95 7.81 2.30 0.54
N ILE A 96 6.82 2.41 -0.32
CA ILE A 96 6.60 1.49 -1.43
C ILE A 96 6.83 2.29 -2.70
N LYS A 97 8.01 2.08 -3.29
CA LYS A 97 8.48 2.86 -4.44
C LYS A 97 8.46 2.02 -5.70
N ASP A 98 7.83 2.56 -6.75
CA ASP A 98 7.83 1.92 -8.06
C ASP A 98 8.50 2.80 -9.10
N SER A 99 9.03 2.16 -10.15
CA SER A 99 9.64 2.84 -11.30
C SER A 99 8.68 2.88 -12.49
N GLY A 100 7.39 2.98 -12.21
CA GLY A 100 6.34 2.93 -13.22
C GLY A 100 6.06 4.25 -13.90
N ILE A 101 4.85 4.38 -14.44
CA ILE A 101 4.44 5.55 -15.22
C ILE A 101 4.24 6.80 -14.36
N GLY A 102 4.12 6.64 -13.05
CA GLY A 102 3.82 7.75 -12.18
C GLY A 102 2.36 8.18 -12.27
N ILE A 103 2.03 9.27 -11.57
CA ILE A 103 0.66 9.77 -11.47
C ILE A 103 0.69 11.24 -11.88
N LYS A 104 -0.24 11.63 -12.76
CA LYS A 104 -0.35 13.02 -13.20
C LYS A 104 -0.70 13.90 -12.00
N GLU A 105 -0.11 15.09 -11.95
CA GLU A 105 -0.28 16.02 -10.83
C GLU A 105 -1.76 16.32 -10.56
N GLU A 106 -2.54 16.53 -11.60
CA GLU A 106 -3.98 16.81 -11.46
C GLU A 106 -4.78 15.63 -10.92
N GLU A 107 -4.24 14.43 -10.98
CA GLU A 107 -4.91 13.23 -10.47
C GLU A 107 -4.55 12.92 -9.02
N LEU A 108 -3.43 13.44 -8.51
CA LEU A 108 -2.98 13.13 -7.15
C LEU A 108 -4.04 13.36 -6.06
N PRO A 109 -4.81 14.45 -6.07
CA PRO A 109 -5.83 14.66 -5.04
C PRO A 109 -6.98 13.66 -5.10
N LYS A 110 -7.10 12.93 -6.20
CA LYS A 110 -8.24 12.04 -6.45
C LYS A 110 -7.96 10.56 -6.22
N ILE A 111 -6.69 10.16 -6.14
CA ILE A 111 -6.33 8.74 -6.19
C ILE A 111 -6.87 7.91 -5.02
N PHE A 112 -7.17 8.56 -3.89
CA PHE A 112 -7.74 7.87 -2.73
C PHE A 112 -9.27 7.93 -2.71
N SER A 113 -9.87 8.53 -3.73
CA SER A 113 -11.33 8.58 -3.84
C SER A 113 -11.89 7.21 -4.17
N ARG A 114 -13.06 6.92 -3.62
CA ARG A 114 -13.72 5.65 -3.87
C ARG A 114 -14.04 5.51 -5.36
N PHE A 115 -13.71 4.33 -5.92
CA PHE A 115 -13.90 3.99 -7.34
C PHE A 115 -13.08 4.83 -8.32
N TYR A 116 -12.09 5.59 -7.83
CA TYR A 116 -11.22 6.34 -8.74
C TYR A 116 -10.36 5.40 -9.59
N ARG A 117 -10.24 5.73 -10.87
CA ARG A 117 -9.33 5.05 -11.81
C ARG A 117 -8.75 6.11 -12.74
N SER A 118 -7.43 6.09 -12.94
CA SER A 118 -6.79 7.07 -13.80
C SER A 118 -7.07 6.77 -15.28
N GLU A 119 -6.86 7.78 -16.14
CA GLU A 119 -6.98 7.61 -17.59
C GLU A 119 -6.06 6.49 -18.11
N ASP A 120 -4.88 6.37 -17.51
CA ASP A 120 -3.89 5.39 -17.94
C ASP A 120 -4.25 3.96 -17.54
N THR A 121 -5.12 3.78 -16.54
CA THR A 121 -5.44 2.46 -15.99
C THR A 121 -6.92 2.10 -16.01
N LYS A 122 -7.76 2.95 -16.58
CA LYS A 122 -9.22 2.75 -16.54
C LYS A 122 -9.70 1.44 -17.18
N ASN A 123 -8.90 0.86 -18.08
CA ASN A 123 -9.25 -0.41 -18.74
C ASN A 123 -8.63 -1.62 -18.04
N MET A 124 -7.90 -1.43 -16.94
CA MET A 124 -7.31 -2.52 -16.18
C MET A 124 -8.32 -3.09 -15.20
N GLU A 125 -8.08 -4.34 -14.76
CA GLU A 125 -8.95 -5.00 -13.79
C GLU A 125 -8.96 -4.24 -12.47
N GLY A 126 -10.08 -4.36 -11.77
CA GLY A 126 -10.29 -3.77 -10.47
C GLY A 126 -11.39 -2.73 -10.49
N VAL A 127 -11.91 -2.39 -9.34
CA VAL A 127 -13.03 -1.46 -9.18
C VAL A 127 -12.62 -0.10 -8.60
N GLY A 128 -11.32 0.12 -8.42
CA GLY A 128 -10.82 1.41 -7.95
C GLY A 128 -11.06 1.68 -6.47
N ILE A 129 -11.19 0.65 -5.64
CA ILE A 129 -11.43 0.83 -4.21
C ILE A 129 -10.21 0.50 -3.33
N GLY A 130 -9.16 -0.08 -3.92
CA GLY A 130 -8.00 -0.54 -3.14
C GLY A 130 -7.30 0.55 -2.35
N LEU A 131 -6.99 1.67 -2.97
CA LEU A 131 -6.32 2.78 -2.28
C LEU A 131 -7.25 3.48 -1.29
N TYR A 132 -8.54 3.59 -1.62
CA TYR A 132 -9.53 4.10 -0.69
C TYR A 132 -9.57 3.25 0.58
N LEU A 133 -9.63 1.93 0.43
CA LEU A 133 -9.62 0.99 1.56
C LEU A 133 -8.34 1.09 2.37
N SER A 134 -7.20 1.18 1.70
CA SER A 134 -5.91 1.32 2.38
C SER A 134 -5.89 2.55 3.28
N ARG A 135 -6.37 3.69 2.78
CA ARG A 135 -6.44 4.91 3.58
C ARG A 135 -7.37 4.76 4.77
N GLN A 136 -8.52 4.11 4.58
CA GLN A 136 -9.47 3.88 5.66
C GLN A 136 -8.85 3.01 6.77
N ILE A 137 -8.20 1.93 6.40
CA ILE A 137 -7.54 1.04 7.35
C ILE A 137 -6.49 1.80 8.16
N LEU A 138 -5.62 2.53 7.48
CA LEU A 138 -4.52 3.25 8.15
C LEU A 138 -5.05 4.36 9.05
N SER A 139 -6.07 5.09 8.62
CA SER A 139 -6.73 6.10 9.43
C SER A 139 -7.28 5.53 10.74
N GLU A 140 -7.94 4.38 10.66
CA GLU A 140 -8.52 3.72 11.83
C GLU A 140 -7.45 3.26 12.81
N GLU A 141 -6.22 3.02 12.32
CA GLU A 141 -5.11 2.61 13.17
C GLU A 141 -4.34 3.78 13.77
N GLY A 142 -4.74 5.01 13.46
CA GLY A 142 -4.03 6.19 13.92
C GLY A 142 -2.83 6.54 13.05
N GLY A 143 -2.71 5.91 11.89
CA GLY A 143 -1.68 6.20 10.92
C GLY A 143 -2.21 7.01 9.74
N TYR A 144 -1.41 7.09 8.68
CA TYR A 144 -1.85 7.79 7.47
C TYR A 144 -0.99 7.36 6.29
N ILE A 145 -1.40 7.80 5.09
CA ILE A 145 -0.72 7.47 3.84
C ILE A 145 -0.47 8.76 3.06
N LYS A 146 0.70 8.85 2.42
CA LYS A 146 1.04 9.94 1.52
C LYS A 146 1.54 9.37 0.21
N VAL A 147 1.48 10.17 -0.85
CA VAL A 147 1.98 9.79 -2.15
C VAL A 147 2.85 10.91 -2.71
N SER A 148 3.94 10.53 -3.36
CA SER A 148 4.80 11.42 -4.10
C SER A 148 5.02 10.78 -5.46
N SER A 149 4.88 11.54 -6.53
CA SER A 149 5.00 10.98 -7.87
C SER A 149 5.48 12.02 -8.87
N VAL A 150 6.25 11.55 -9.85
CA VAL A 150 6.60 12.34 -11.03
C VAL A 150 6.14 11.53 -12.23
N TYR A 151 5.20 12.08 -12.98
CA TYR A 151 4.64 11.39 -14.14
C TYR A 151 5.76 11.03 -15.13
N GLY A 152 5.80 9.79 -15.55
CA GLY A 152 6.85 9.26 -16.41
C GLY A 152 8.06 8.68 -15.67
N GLN A 153 8.15 8.84 -14.35
CA GLN A 153 9.30 8.38 -13.56
C GLN A 153 8.96 7.39 -12.45
N GLY A 154 7.74 7.42 -11.95
CA GLY A 154 7.30 6.49 -10.92
C GLY A 154 6.67 7.18 -9.73
N SER A 155 6.32 6.38 -8.72
CA SER A 155 5.61 6.85 -7.53
C SER A 155 6.19 6.24 -6.27
N THR A 156 6.02 6.95 -5.15
CA THR A 156 6.32 6.42 -3.82
C THR A 156 5.10 6.63 -2.94
N PHE A 157 4.58 5.52 -2.41
CA PHE A 157 3.52 5.56 -1.41
C PHE A 157 4.17 5.37 -0.05
N SER A 158 3.92 6.29 0.85
CA SER A 158 4.50 6.26 2.20
C SER A 158 3.40 6.01 3.21
N VAL A 159 3.52 4.91 3.93
CA VAL A 159 2.56 4.47 4.95
C VAL A 159 3.16 4.76 6.31
N PHE A 160 2.44 5.51 7.13
CA PHE A 160 2.88 5.86 8.48
C PHE A 160 2.05 5.09 9.50
N LEU A 161 2.73 4.36 10.38
CA LEU A 161 2.11 3.59 11.46
C LEU A 161 2.63 4.11 12.79
N PRO A 162 1.77 4.19 13.84
CA PRO A 162 2.23 4.60 15.17
C PRO A 162 3.27 3.62 15.71
N LYS A 163 4.24 4.12 16.44
CA LYS A 163 5.23 3.27 17.13
C LYS A 163 4.65 2.58 18.34
N SER A 164 3.68 3.22 18.97
CA SER A 164 3.06 2.68 20.20
C SER A 164 1.59 3.08 20.27
N ALA A 165 0.90 2.46 21.21
CA ALA A 165 -0.52 2.72 21.43
C ALA A 165 -0.78 4.19 21.82
#